data_65d58caa711bfa3e7c27d75f3d2f0c43
#
_entry.id   65d58caa711bfa3e7c27d75f3d2f0c43
#
_cell.length_a   1.000
_cell.length_b   1.000
_cell.length_c   1.000
_cell.angle_alpha   90.00
_cell.angle_beta   90.00
_cell.angle_gamma   90.00
#
_symmetry.space_group_name_H-M   'P 1'
#
loop_
_entity.id
_entity.type
_entity.pdbx_description
1 polymer ?
#
loop_
_entity_poly.entity_id
_entity_poly.type
_entity_poly.pdbx_seq_one_letter_code
_entity_poly.pdbx_strand_id
1 'polypeptide(L)'
;IDIHAWFSGYVTHLFADTLYKKVEKGEALAEVYSPEVYKAKQDYLHSLEYDVKRASPQMLKSAQTKLRLLGVSDSEIERIKRTRKVEESTTLYAPQSGWIFEKNINQGSSFNTQKKLFQIVNLEEVWLEVKLYQDQIEKLSQMDHFIVKPEGINNTYKAREPLLYPMLDPKQATATLRLTLDNNETLLNPGMYTKVYTSSTEKSHLVIPHTAVIRKNGIWYAFLATEFKGEYEPVVIEIKPLDKQYYEVIKGLKEGDSVVNNALFMMDSDAQINGVY
;
A
#
# COMPACT_ATOMS: atom_id res chain seq x y z
N ILE A 1 -14.90 0.79 5.04
CA ILE A 1 -15.91 1.81 5.35
C ILE A 1 -16.69 1.37 6.57
N ASP A 2 -16.89 2.29 7.52
CA ASP A 2 -17.75 2.10 8.67
C ASP A 2 -19.16 2.57 8.32
N ILE A 3 -20.16 1.75 8.65
CA ILE A 3 -21.59 2.02 8.40
C ILE A 3 -22.23 2.43 9.71
N HIS A 4 -22.74 3.65 9.74
CA HIS A 4 -23.53 4.23 10.81
C HIS A 4 -24.93 4.53 10.27
N ALA A 5 -25.95 4.45 11.12
CA ALA A 5 -27.25 4.97 10.76
C ALA A 5 -27.33 6.48 11.05
N TRP A 6 -28.08 7.20 10.26
CA TRP A 6 -28.37 8.65 10.46
C TRP A 6 -29.50 8.91 11.44
N PHE A 7 -30.05 7.84 12.03
CA PHE A 7 -31.20 7.85 12.92
C PHE A 7 -31.05 6.78 14.01
N SER A 8 -31.84 6.85 15.03
CA SER A 8 -31.92 5.81 16.06
C SER A 8 -33.10 4.85 15.78
N GLY A 9 -32.95 3.59 16.20
CA GLY A 9 -33.99 2.59 15.92
C GLY A 9 -33.69 1.21 16.49
N TYR A 10 -34.42 0.22 15.96
CA TYR A 10 -34.33 -1.19 16.35
C TYR A 10 -34.11 -2.04 15.09
N VAL A 11 -33.31 -3.09 15.20
CA VAL A 11 -33.07 -4.07 14.12
C VAL A 11 -34.24 -5.06 14.11
N THR A 12 -35.05 -5.04 13.06
CA THR A 12 -36.18 -5.98 12.89
C THR A 12 -35.74 -7.28 12.24
N HIS A 13 -34.84 -7.19 11.24
CA HIS A 13 -34.27 -8.36 10.59
C HIS A 13 -32.80 -8.11 10.25
N LEU A 14 -31.97 -9.15 10.32
CA LEU A 14 -30.54 -9.07 10.03
C LEU A 14 -30.18 -10.06 8.92
N PHE A 15 -29.86 -9.55 7.71
CA PHE A 15 -29.46 -10.37 6.57
C PHE A 15 -27.95 -10.69 6.60
N ALA A 16 -27.17 -9.72 7.03
CA ALA A 16 -25.71 -9.82 7.14
C ALA A 16 -25.32 -10.21 8.58
N ASP A 17 -25.64 -11.41 8.99
CA ASP A 17 -25.45 -11.92 10.35
C ASP A 17 -24.07 -12.54 10.61
N THR A 18 -23.33 -12.87 9.56
CA THR A 18 -22.07 -13.62 9.62
C THR A 18 -20.88 -12.70 9.33
N LEU A 19 -19.86 -12.72 10.19
CA LEU A 19 -18.57 -12.07 9.96
C LEU A 19 -17.82 -12.73 8.80
N TYR A 20 -17.01 -11.95 8.11
CA TYR A 20 -16.20 -12.37 6.98
C TYR A 20 -17.00 -12.91 5.78
N LYS A 21 -18.30 -12.61 5.73
CA LYS A 21 -19.12 -12.81 4.53
C LYS A 21 -18.83 -11.70 3.52
N LYS A 22 -18.70 -12.06 2.25
CA LYS A 22 -18.62 -11.09 1.15
C LYS A 22 -20.02 -10.56 0.87
N VAL A 23 -20.12 -9.25 0.68
CA VAL A 23 -21.35 -8.54 0.29
C VAL A 23 -21.07 -7.67 -0.93
N GLU A 24 -22.10 -7.48 -1.74
CA GLU A 24 -22.01 -6.62 -2.92
C GLU A 24 -22.62 -5.25 -2.64
N LYS A 25 -22.17 -4.24 -3.39
CA LYS A 25 -22.76 -2.91 -3.32
C LYS A 25 -24.26 -2.98 -3.61
N GLY A 26 -25.07 -2.43 -2.70
CA GLY A 26 -26.53 -2.48 -2.79
C GLY A 26 -27.17 -3.74 -2.21
N GLU A 27 -26.39 -4.70 -1.68
CA GLU A 27 -26.93 -5.86 -0.96
C GLU A 27 -27.55 -5.41 0.38
N ALA A 28 -28.68 -5.99 0.75
CA ALA A 28 -29.36 -5.70 1.99
C ALA A 28 -28.57 -6.25 3.18
N LEU A 29 -28.30 -5.40 4.17
CA LEU A 29 -27.58 -5.77 5.39
C LEU A 29 -28.51 -6.03 6.56
N ALA A 30 -29.48 -5.14 6.77
CA ALA A 30 -30.46 -5.25 7.83
C ALA A 30 -31.75 -4.49 7.49
N GLU A 31 -32.85 -4.93 8.03
CA GLU A 31 -34.07 -4.13 8.15
C GLU A 31 -34.15 -3.52 9.53
N VAL A 32 -34.52 -2.26 9.60
CA VAL A 32 -34.58 -1.50 10.83
C VAL A 32 -35.88 -0.72 10.93
N TYR A 33 -36.41 -0.60 12.13
CA TYR A 33 -37.50 0.26 12.47
C TYR A 33 -37.01 1.53 13.15
N SER A 34 -37.45 2.68 12.70
CA SER A 34 -37.18 3.96 13.35
C SER A 34 -38.46 4.81 13.34
N PRO A 35 -38.92 5.27 14.50
CA PRO A 35 -40.08 6.18 14.58
C PRO A 35 -39.86 7.47 13.76
N GLU A 36 -38.62 7.99 13.76
CA GLU A 36 -38.24 9.19 13.03
C GLU A 36 -38.35 9.00 11.52
N VAL A 37 -37.78 7.89 11.00
CA VAL A 37 -37.85 7.57 9.56
C VAL A 37 -39.26 7.25 9.14
N TYR A 38 -40.02 6.49 9.93
CA TYR A 38 -41.39 6.17 9.67
C TYR A 38 -42.26 7.44 9.55
N LYS A 39 -42.11 8.38 10.52
CA LYS A 39 -42.76 9.68 10.47
C LYS A 39 -42.37 10.47 9.22
N ALA A 40 -41.09 10.52 8.88
CA ALA A 40 -40.65 11.22 7.66
C ALA A 40 -41.23 10.62 6.39
N LYS A 41 -41.39 9.28 6.31
CA LYS A 41 -42.07 8.60 5.19
C LYS A 41 -43.57 8.97 5.13
N GLN A 42 -44.24 9.05 6.26
CA GLN A 42 -45.62 9.51 6.32
C GLN A 42 -45.76 10.97 5.88
N ASP A 43 -44.89 11.86 6.35
CA ASP A 43 -44.85 13.26 5.94
C ASP A 43 -44.68 13.39 4.42
N TYR A 44 -43.80 12.54 3.83
CA TYR A 44 -43.61 12.50 2.38
C TYR A 44 -44.86 12.00 1.66
N LEU A 45 -45.51 10.95 2.13
CA LEU A 45 -46.77 10.44 1.56
C LEU A 45 -47.87 11.51 1.59
N HIS A 46 -48.06 12.19 2.72
CA HIS A 46 -49.01 13.29 2.84
C HIS A 46 -48.68 14.45 1.88
N SER A 47 -47.38 14.77 1.70
CA SER A 47 -46.97 15.78 0.73
C SER A 47 -47.35 15.40 -0.71
N LEU A 48 -47.24 14.10 -1.06
CA LEU A 48 -47.66 13.60 -2.38
C LEU A 48 -49.15 13.69 -2.60
N GLU A 49 -49.96 13.51 -1.54
CA GLU A 49 -51.42 13.63 -1.61
C GLU A 49 -51.88 15.10 -1.71
N TYR A 50 -51.15 15.99 -1.04
CA TYR A 50 -51.41 17.41 -1.04
C TYR A 50 -51.05 18.08 -2.37
N ASP A 51 -49.97 17.63 -3.01
CA ASP A 51 -49.46 18.11 -4.30
C ASP A 51 -50.47 17.89 -5.43
N VAL A 52 -51.22 16.77 -5.37
CA VAL A 52 -52.33 16.48 -6.31
C VAL A 52 -53.45 17.50 -6.20
N LYS A 53 -53.67 18.10 -5.02
CA LYS A 53 -54.78 19.01 -4.74
C LYS A 53 -54.40 20.50 -4.81
N ARG A 54 -53.17 20.91 -4.56
CA ARG A 54 -52.73 22.30 -4.41
C ARG A 54 -51.23 22.55 -4.76
N ALA A 55 -50.68 21.84 -5.70
CA ALA A 55 -49.31 21.99 -6.26
C ALA A 55 -48.35 22.82 -5.37
N SER A 56 -47.73 22.19 -4.39
CA SER A 56 -46.64 22.82 -3.65
C SER A 56 -45.32 22.02 -3.87
N PRO A 57 -44.62 22.20 -5.02
CA PRO A 57 -43.43 21.44 -5.39
C PRO A 57 -42.31 21.54 -4.37
N GLN A 58 -42.25 22.65 -3.63
CA GLN A 58 -41.24 22.88 -2.60
C GLN A 58 -41.41 21.97 -1.38
N MET A 59 -42.65 21.76 -0.94
CA MET A 59 -42.96 20.91 0.22
C MET A 59 -42.60 19.46 -0.07
N LEU A 60 -42.95 18.96 -1.26
CA LEU A 60 -42.62 17.64 -1.75
C LEU A 60 -41.07 17.45 -1.81
N LYS A 61 -40.36 18.41 -2.41
CA LYS A 61 -38.92 18.38 -2.52
C LYS A 61 -38.22 18.37 -1.15
N SER A 62 -38.74 19.16 -0.19
CA SER A 62 -38.20 19.19 1.17
C SER A 62 -38.40 17.87 1.91
N ALA A 63 -39.59 17.26 1.80
CA ALA A 63 -39.89 15.96 2.40
C ALA A 63 -39.01 14.84 1.77
N GLN A 64 -38.81 14.86 0.46
CA GLN A 64 -37.91 13.93 -0.23
C GLN A 64 -36.47 14.10 0.19
N THR A 65 -36.00 15.35 0.31
CA THR A 65 -34.63 15.63 0.80
C THR A 65 -34.43 15.14 2.22
N LYS A 66 -35.41 15.32 3.10
CA LYS A 66 -35.37 14.80 4.48
C LYS A 66 -35.20 13.28 4.51
N LEU A 67 -35.93 12.54 3.67
CA LEU A 67 -35.78 11.08 3.56
C LEU A 67 -34.36 10.68 3.12
N ARG A 68 -33.82 11.35 2.12
CA ARG A 68 -32.42 11.11 1.68
C ARG A 68 -31.39 11.39 2.77
N LEU A 69 -31.56 12.48 3.52
CA LEU A 69 -30.70 12.81 4.67
C LEU A 69 -30.78 11.79 5.78
N LEU A 70 -31.92 11.12 5.95
CA LEU A 70 -32.10 9.98 6.84
C LEU A 70 -31.61 8.66 6.24
N GLY A 71 -30.97 8.66 5.07
CA GLY A 71 -30.42 7.46 4.43
C GLY A 71 -31.44 6.51 3.81
N VAL A 72 -32.68 6.95 3.62
CA VAL A 72 -33.68 6.16 2.89
C VAL A 72 -33.29 6.10 1.42
N SER A 73 -33.27 4.91 0.83
CA SER A 73 -32.85 4.71 -0.55
C SER A 73 -33.81 5.36 -1.57
N ASP A 74 -33.23 5.82 -2.69
CA ASP A 74 -34.06 6.40 -3.76
C ASP A 74 -35.10 5.38 -4.31
N SER A 75 -34.75 4.09 -4.33
CA SER A 75 -35.68 3.01 -4.72
C SER A 75 -36.90 2.92 -3.79
N GLU A 76 -36.68 3.09 -2.49
CA GLU A 76 -37.77 3.10 -1.51
C GLU A 76 -38.63 4.36 -1.64
N ILE A 77 -38.01 5.52 -1.85
CA ILE A 77 -38.72 6.78 -2.08
C ILE A 77 -39.62 6.68 -3.33
N GLU A 78 -39.09 6.16 -4.44
CA GLU A 78 -39.88 5.97 -5.67
C GLU A 78 -40.95 4.88 -5.48
N ARG A 79 -40.74 3.85 -4.68
CA ARG A 79 -41.75 2.86 -4.32
C ARG A 79 -42.91 3.51 -3.57
N ILE A 80 -42.64 4.35 -2.56
CA ILE A 80 -43.66 5.09 -1.82
C ILE A 80 -44.47 5.99 -2.79
N LYS A 81 -43.78 6.70 -3.69
CA LYS A 81 -44.42 7.56 -4.68
C LYS A 81 -45.37 6.79 -5.60
N ARG A 82 -44.97 5.60 -6.05
CA ARG A 82 -45.73 4.75 -6.97
C ARG A 82 -46.88 4.04 -6.27
N THR A 83 -46.60 3.42 -5.12
CA THR A 83 -47.58 2.53 -4.44
C THR A 83 -48.50 3.27 -3.47
N ARG A 84 -48.11 4.48 -3.06
CA ARG A 84 -48.79 5.26 -2.01
C ARG A 84 -48.93 4.48 -0.69
N LYS A 85 -47.95 3.62 -0.41
CA LYS A 85 -47.88 2.84 0.83
C LYS A 85 -46.52 3.07 1.50
N VAL A 86 -46.58 3.19 2.84
CA VAL A 86 -45.38 3.33 3.69
C VAL A 86 -45.20 2.03 4.45
N GLU A 87 -43.99 1.47 4.40
CA GLU A 87 -43.58 0.36 5.26
C GLU A 87 -42.94 0.90 6.53
N GLU A 88 -43.19 0.19 7.64
CA GLU A 88 -42.66 0.57 8.95
C GLU A 88 -41.14 0.41 9.02
N SER A 89 -40.60 -0.62 8.38
CA SER A 89 -39.14 -0.88 8.29
C SER A 89 -38.49 -0.12 7.15
N THR A 90 -37.17 0.02 7.26
CA THR A 90 -36.29 0.58 6.23
C THR A 90 -35.09 -0.35 6.10
N THR A 91 -34.70 -0.66 4.87
CA THR A 91 -33.55 -1.52 4.61
C THR A 91 -32.27 -0.71 4.55
N LEU A 92 -31.27 -1.14 5.31
CA LEU A 92 -29.89 -0.66 5.22
C LEU A 92 -29.15 -1.49 4.19
N TYR A 93 -28.51 -0.82 3.24
CA TYR A 93 -27.78 -1.45 2.14
C TYR A 93 -26.27 -1.23 2.26
N ALA A 94 -25.50 -2.16 1.70
CA ALA A 94 -24.05 -2.03 1.59
C ALA A 94 -23.70 -0.88 0.62
N PRO A 95 -22.94 0.13 1.04
CA PRO A 95 -22.55 1.26 0.18
C PRO A 95 -21.48 0.89 -0.85
N GLN A 96 -20.76 -0.20 -0.60
CA GLN A 96 -19.72 -0.75 -1.48
C GLN A 96 -19.65 -2.27 -1.34
N SER A 97 -19.05 -2.93 -2.33
CA SER A 97 -18.70 -4.34 -2.23
C SER A 97 -17.50 -4.54 -1.30
N GLY A 98 -17.46 -5.66 -0.59
CA GLY A 98 -16.37 -5.98 0.34
C GLY A 98 -16.75 -7.10 1.31
N TRP A 99 -15.99 -7.20 2.39
CA TRP A 99 -16.13 -8.22 3.43
C TRP A 99 -16.57 -7.57 4.74
N ILE A 100 -17.47 -8.20 5.46
CA ILE A 100 -17.94 -7.72 6.77
C ILE A 100 -16.88 -8.07 7.82
N PHE A 101 -16.12 -7.08 8.28
CA PHE A 101 -15.09 -7.25 9.31
C PHE A 101 -15.64 -7.05 10.73
N GLU A 102 -16.60 -6.16 10.88
CA GLU A 102 -17.27 -5.95 12.16
C GLU A 102 -18.78 -5.90 11.98
N LYS A 103 -19.47 -6.44 12.97
CA LYS A 103 -20.93 -6.40 13.10
C LYS A 103 -21.27 -6.13 14.58
N ASN A 104 -21.79 -4.96 14.86
CA ASN A 104 -22.07 -4.48 16.21
C ASN A 104 -23.56 -4.45 16.55
N ILE A 105 -24.40 -5.08 15.74
CA ILE A 105 -25.85 -5.21 15.92
C ILE A 105 -26.29 -6.66 15.79
N ASN A 106 -27.37 -6.98 16.47
CA ASN A 106 -28.07 -8.25 16.37
C ASN A 106 -29.56 -7.99 16.12
N GLN A 107 -30.27 -8.99 15.63
CA GLN A 107 -31.71 -8.89 15.50
C GLN A 107 -32.34 -8.58 16.85
N GLY A 108 -33.28 -7.63 16.89
CA GLY A 108 -33.92 -7.12 18.10
C GLY A 108 -33.10 -6.10 18.90
N SER A 109 -31.84 -5.83 18.53
CA SER A 109 -31.05 -4.82 19.26
C SER A 109 -31.44 -3.39 18.86
N SER A 110 -31.33 -2.46 19.82
CA SER A 110 -31.44 -1.02 19.55
C SER A 110 -30.08 -0.46 19.11
N PHE A 111 -30.14 0.63 18.35
CA PHE A 111 -28.97 1.40 17.93
C PHE A 111 -29.28 2.90 17.93
N ASN A 112 -28.21 3.69 17.99
CA ASN A 112 -28.26 5.14 17.86
C ASN A 112 -27.32 5.62 16.75
N THR A 113 -27.33 6.91 16.42
CA THR A 113 -26.53 7.52 15.36
C THR A 113 -25.02 7.44 15.59
N GLN A 114 -24.55 7.22 16.81
CA GLN A 114 -23.13 7.14 17.15
C GLN A 114 -22.57 5.71 17.00
N LYS A 115 -23.49 4.71 16.99
CA LYS A 115 -23.06 3.31 16.95
C LYS A 115 -22.67 2.91 15.54
N LYS A 116 -21.44 2.37 15.40
CA LYS A 116 -21.01 1.69 14.17
C LYS A 116 -21.80 0.37 14.07
N LEU A 117 -22.56 0.19 13.02
CA LEU A 117 -23.39 -0.99 12.80
C LEU A 117 -22.58 -2.11 12.14
N PHE A 118 -21.88 -1.77 11.06
CA PHE A 118 -21.01 -2.67 10.32
C PHE A 118 -19.71 -1.98 9.92
N GLN A 119 -18.68 -2.80 9.67
CA GLN A 119 -17.50 -2.40 8.95
C GLN A 119 -17.34 -3.28 7.72
N ILE A 120 -17.35 -2.67 6.53
CA ILE A 120 -17.10 -3.35 5.25
C ILE A 120 -15.75 -2.94 4.73
N VAL A 121 -14.88 -3.92 4.49
CA VAL A 121 -13.52 -3.73 3.98
C VAL A 121 -13.43 -4.28 2.57
N ASN A 122 -12.97 -3.46 1.63
CA ASN A 122 -12.60 -3.92 0.29
C ASN A 122 -11.17 -4.47 0.37
N LEU A 123 -10.97 -5.69 -0.15
CA LEU A 123 -9.67 -6.36 -0.19
C LEU A 123 -9.06 -6.44 -1.60
N GLU A 124 -9.63 -5.75 -2.59
CA GLU A 124 -9.09 -5.72 -3.96
C GLU A 124 -7.72 -5.04 -4.02
N GLU A 125 -7.48 -4.13 -3.10
CA GLU A 125 -6.20 -3.48 -2.88
C GLU A 125 -5.82 -3.63 -1.41
N VAL A 126 -4.58 -4.04 -1.15
CA VAL A 126 -4.05 -4.17 0.21
C VAL A 126 -2.75 -3.41 0.37
N TRP A 127 -2.51 -2.92 1.57
CA TRP A 127 -1.28 -2.23 1.92
C TRP A 127 -0.37 -3.15 2.71
N LEU A 128 0.90 -3.16 2.29
CA LEU A 128 1.97 -3.81 3.00
C LEU A 128 2.82 -2.75 3.72
N GLU A 129 2.97 -2.89 5.02
CA GLU A 129 3.86 -2.07 5.82
C GLU A 129 5.19 -2.78 6.04
N VAL A 130 6.25 -2.21 5.52
CA VAL A 130 7.62 -2.69 5.67
C VAL A 130 8.34 -1.82 6.69
N LYS A 131 8.91 -2.43 7.72
CA LYS A 131 9.74 -1.72 8.70
C LYS A 131 11.18 -1.68 8.21
N LEU A 132 11.72 -0.48 8.04
CA LEU A 132 13.08 -0.22 7.54
C LEU A 132 13.94 0.39 8.64
N TYR A 133 15.16 -0.12 8.81
CA TYR A 133 16.20 0.51 9.63
C TYR A 133 16.82 1.70 8.90
N GLN A 134 17.52 2.58 9.63
CA GLN A 134 18.09 3.82 9.06
C GLN A 134 19.04 3.57 7.88
N ASP A 135 19.88 2.54 7.96
CA ASP A 135 20.80 2.14 6.89
C ASP A 135 20.09 1.66 5.61
N GLN A 136 18.87 1.13 5.75
CA GLN A 136 18.03 0.71 4.63
C GLN A 136 17.32 1.89 3.97
N ILE A 137 16.97 2.93 4.76
CA ILE A 137 16.31 4.14 4.25
C ILE A 137 17.23 4.87 3.27
N GLU A 138 18.53 4.99 3.58
CA GLU A 138 19.50 5.64 2.69
C GLU A 138 19.58 4.95 1.32
N LYS A 139 19.41 3.64 1.29
CA LYS A 139 19.44 2.83 0.06
C LYS A 139 18.12 2.85 -0.70
N LEU A 140 17.03 3.30 -0.09
CA LEU A 140 15.69 3.27 -0.68
C LEU A 140 15.61 4.05 -2.00
N SER A 141 16.37 5.17 -2.12
CA SER A 141 16.45 5.97 -3.35
C SER A 141 17.07 5.24 -4.56
N GLN A 142 17.75 4.11 -4.30
CA GLN A 142 18.37 3.27 -5.33
C GLN A 142 17.52 2.04 -5.69
N MET A 143 16.36 1.88 -5.03
CA MET A 143 15.47 0.74 -5.21
C MET A 143 14.33 1.12 -6.15
N ASP A 144 14.31 0.52 -7.35
CA ASP A 144 13.34 0.86 -8.39
C ASP A 144 12.08 -0.04 -8.34
N HIS A 145 12.23 -1.28 -7.90
CA HIS A 145 11.14 -2.26 -7.93
C HIS A 145 11.07 -3.05 -6.62
N PHE A 146 9.84 -3.22 -6.15
CA PHE A 146 9.53 -4.03 -4.97
C PHE A 146 8.73 -5.25 -5.40
N ILE A 147 9.30 -6.44 -5.17
CA ILE A 147 8.64 -7.72 -5.38
C ILE A 147 8.29 -8.29 -4.03
N VAL A 148 7.02 -8.60 -3.83
CA VAL A 148 6.48 -9.11 -2.57
C VAL A 148 6.14 -10.58 -2.74
N LYS A 149 6.63 -11.41 -1.83
CA LYS A 149 6.33 -12.84 -1.75
C LYS A 149 5.68 -13.14 -0.39
N PRO A 150 4.36 -13.31 -0.34
CA PRO A 150 3.66 -13.70 0.88
C PRO A 150 4.06 -15.09 1.34
N GLU A 151 4.09 -15.33 2.65
CA GLU A 151 4.32 -16.67 3.17
C GLU A 151 3.08 -17.54 2.97
N GLY A 152 3.29 -18.78 2.51
CA GLY A 152 2.20 -19.72 2.23
C GLY A 152 1.53 -19.56 0.86
N ILE A 153 1.95 -18.59 0.05
CA ILE A 153 1.44 -18.37 -1.31
C ILE A 153 2.61 -18.44 -2.29
N ASN A 154 2.41 -19.16 -3.40
CA ASN A 154 3.46 -19.31 -4.43
C ASN A 154 3.56 -18.08 -5.36
N ASN A 155 2.54 -17.22 -5.37
CA ASN A 155 2.49 -16.06 -6.24
C ASN A 155 3.41 -14.94 -5.71
N THR A 156 3.99 -14.19 -6.63
CA THR A 156 4.73 -12.97 -6.34
C THR A 156 3.94 -11.77 -6.85
N TYR A 157 3.98 -10.68 -6.09
CA TYR A 157 3.25 -9.46 -6.39
C TYR A 157 4.23 -8.32 -6.64
N LYS A 158 3.97 -7.50 -7.64
CA LYS A 158 4.70 -6.23 -7.81
C LYS A 158 4.00 -5.16 -6.99
N ALA A 159 4.77 -4.51 -6.14
CA ALA A 159 4.24 -3.40 -5.36
C ALA A 159 4.26 -2.10 -6.17
N ARG A 160 3.27 -1.25 -5.88
CA ARG A 160 3.11 0.10 -6.46
C ARG A 160 3.16 1.14 -5.35
N GLU A 161 3.39 2.39 -5.74
CA GLU A 161 3.25 3.58 -4.90
C GLU A 161 3.99 3.48 -3.56
N PRO A 162 5.32 3.31 -3.58
CA PRO A 162 6.09 3.27 -2.35
C PRO A 162 5.97 4.62 -1.62
N LEU A 163 5.46 4.60 -0.39
CA LEU A 163 5.30 5.78 0.46
C LEU A 163 6.06 5.57 1.77
N LEU A 164 7.15 6.30 1.94
CA LEU A 164 7.87 6.35 3.21
C LEU A 164 7.16 7.31 4.16
N TYR A 165 6.76 6.82 5.33
CA TYR A 165 6.17 7.68 6.35
C TYR A 165 7.25 8.58 6.96
N PRO A 166 6.97 9.89 7.16
CA PRO A 166 7.95 10.86 7.65
C PRO A 166 8.22 10.76 9.15
N MET A 167 7.82 9.66 9.79
CA MET A 167 7.98 9.41 11.22
C MET A 167 8.74 8.12 11.46
N LEU A 168 9.69 8.16 12.40
CA LEU A 168 10.34 6.98 12.94
C LEU A 168 9.58 6.48 14.16
N ASP A 169 9.45 5.15 14.28
CA ASP A 169 9.01 4.53 15.52
C ASP A 169 10.14 4.64 16.56
N PRO A 170 9.96 5.41 17.65
CA PRO A 170 11.01 5.63 18.63
C PRO A 170 11.39 4.39 19.43
N LYS A 171 10.51 3.38 19.49
CA LYS A 171 10.77 2.13 20.22
C LYS A 171 11.61 1.15 19.40
N GLN A 172 11.42 1.13 18.09
CA GLN A 172 12.09 0.20 17.19
C GLN A 172 13.17 0.85 16.34
N ALA A 173 13.28 2.19 16.35
CA ALA A 173 14.17 2.98 15.49
C ALA A 173 14.00 2.65 14.00
N THR A 174 12.76 2.39 13.57
CA THR A 174 12.42 2.03 12.19
C THR A 174 11.48 3.05 11.57
N ALA A 175 11.62 3.26 10.26
CA ALA A 175 10.62 3.93 9.43
C ALA A 175 9.64 2.91 8.85
N THR A 176 8.44 3.36 8.51
CA THR A 176 7.47 2.53 7.81
C THR A 176 7.41 2.92 6.34
N LEU A 177 7.70 1.96 5.47
CA LEU A 177 7.45 2.05 4.04
C LEU A 177 6.14 1.35 3.74
N ARG A 178 5.15 2.07 3.21
CA ARG A 178 3.90 1.50 2.72
C ARG A 178 4.03 1.19 1.24
N LEU A 179 3.68 -0.02 0.88
CA LEU A 179 3.59 -0.51 -0.50
C LEU A 179 2.15 -0.90 -0.79
N THR A 180 1.65 -0.59 -1.97
CA THR A 180 0.31 -0.94 -2.42
C THR A 180 0.38 -2.18 -3.31
N LEU A 181 -0.47 -3.17 -3.06
CA LEU A 181 -0.56 -4.43 -3.80
C LEU A 181 -1.96 -4.63 -4.36
N ASP A 182 -2.05 -5.03 -5.63
CA ASP A 182 -3.29 -5.50 -6.24
C ASP A 182 -3.62 -6.92 -5.72
N ASN A 183 -4.84 -7.11 -5.26
CA ASN A 183 -5.33 -8.36 -4.69
C ASN A 183 -6.63 -8.83 -5.34
N ASN A 184 -6.71 -8.76 -6.67
CA ASN A 184 -7.92 -9.09 -7.45
C ASN A 184 -8.41 -10.52 -7.18
N GLU A 185 -7.50 -11.45 -6.91
CA GLU A 185 -7.82 -12.85 -6.59
C GLU A 185 -8.18 -13.05 -5.11
N THR A 186 -8.14 -11.98 -4.29
CA THR A 186 -8.43 -12.01 -2.84
C THR A 186 -7.64 -13.05 -2.05
N LEU A 187 -6.42 -13.37 -2.48
CA LEU A 187 -5.53 -14.30 -1.82
C LEU A 187 -4.76 -13.68 -0.66
N LEU A 188 -4.56 -12.35 -0.69
CA LEU A 188 -3.88 -11.61 0.35
C LEU A 188 -4.88 -11.20 1.43
N ASN A 189 -4.62 -11.65 2.66
CA ASN A 189 -5.45 -11.31 3.82
C ASN A 189 -4.67 -10.40 4.79
N PRO A 190 -5.34 -9.47 5.48
CA PRO A 190 -4.72 -8.68 6.53
C PRO A 190 -4.08 -9.57 7.61
N GLY A 191 -2.90 -9.20 8.07
CA GLY A 191 -2.13 -9.96 9.05
C GLY A 191 -1.19 -11.01 8.47
N MET A 192 -1.12 -11.19 7.16
CA MET A 192 -0.15 -12.07 6.52
C MET A 192 1.26 -11.51 6.59
N TYR A 193 2.24 -12.39 6.85
CA TYR A 193 3.66 -12.06 6.74
C TYR A 193 4.15 -12.22 5.30
N THR A 194 5.05 -11.33 4.91
CA THR A 194 5.58 -11.30 3.55
C THR A 194 7.08 -11.03 3.54
N LYS A 195 7.77 -11.52 2.52
CA LYS A 195 9.15 -11.14 2.21
C LYS A 195 9.14 -10.16 1.07
N VAL A 196 9.86 -9.05 1.23
CA VAL A 196 9.99 -8.03 0.20
C VAL A 196 11.40 -8.10 -0.36
N TYR A 197 11.49 -8.25 -1.66
CA TYR A 197 12.73 -8.21 -2.42
C TYR A 197 12.75 -6.92 -3.23
N THR A 198 13.92 -6.29 -3.26
CA THR A 198 14.14 -5.10 -4.08
C THR A 198 15.19 -5.43 -5.13
N SER A 199 15.01 -4.91 -6.34
CA SER A 199 16.07 -4.83 -7.33
C SER A 199 16.51 -3.38 -7.43
N SER A 200 17.80 -3.15 -7.26
CA SER A 200 18.40 -1.90 -7.73
C SER A 200 18.69 -2.04 -9.21
N THR A 201 18.61 -0.96 -9.95
CA THR A 201 19.17 -0.92 -11.32
C THR A 201 20.63 -1.27 -11.19
N GLU A 202 21.07 -2.39 -11.76
CA GLU A 202 22.48 -2.78 -11.81
C GLU A 202 23.21 -1.65 -12.53
N LYS A 203 23.87 -0.79 -11.77
CA LYS A 203 24.89 0.07 -12.33
C LYS A 203 26.08 -0.85 -12.57
N SER A 204 26.49 -1.00 -13.82
CA SER A 204 27.75 -1.65 -14.13
C SER A 204 28.88 -0.82 -13.50
N HIS A 205 29.55 -1.41 -12.54
CA HIS A 205 30.71 -0.80 -11.90
C HIS A 205 31.97 -1.44 -12.48
N LEU A 206 32.95 -0.61 -12.83
CA LEU A 206 34.28 -1.11 -13.12
C LEU A 206 34.90 -1.52 -11.77
N VAL A 207 35.28 -2.76 -11.63
CA VAL A 207 35.78 -3.30 -10.38
C VAL A 207 37.17 -3.87 -10.50
N ILE A 208 37.95 -3.80 -9.44
CA ILE A 208 39.28 -4.38 -9.34
C ILE A 208 39.40 -5.20 -8.05
N PRO A 209 40.02 -6.41 -8.06
CA PRO A 209 40.22 -7.19 -6.85
C PRO A 209 41.11 -6.45 -5.84
N HIS A 210 40.85 -6.64 -4.54
CA HIS A 210 41.70 -6.07 -3.46
C HIS A 210 43.18 -6.49 -3.61
N THR A 211 43.42 -7.68 -4.17
CA THR A 211 44.73 -8.25 -4.42
C THR A 211 45.47 -7.65 -5.61
N ALA A 212 44.84 -6.81 -6.39
CA ALA A 212 45.39 -6.16 -7.57
C ALA A 212 45.69 -4.68 -7.36
N VAL A 213 45.56 -4.17 -6.12
CA VAL A 213 45.82 -2.77 -5.78
C VAL A 213 46.82 -2.66 -4.65
N ILE A 214 47.71 -1.66 -4.69
CA ILE A 214 48.66 -1.33 -3.62
C ILE A 214 48.49 0.12 -3.20
N ARG A 215 48.66 0.41 -1.92
CA ARG A 215 48.59 1.78 -1.39
C ARG A 215 50.00 2.23 -0.96
N LYS A 216 50.47 3.32 -1.55
CA LYS A 216 51.77 3.89 -1.25
C LYS A 216 51.66 5.40 -1.05
N ASN A 217 52.21 5.93 0.03
CA ASN A 217 52.15 7.35 0.38
C ASN A 217 50.75 7.96 0.33
N GLY A 218 49.72 7.16 0.65
CA GLY A 218 48.33 7.59 0.62
C GLY A 218 47.61 7.46 -0.74
N ILE A 219 48.35 7.14 -1.80
CA ILE A 219 47.86 7.01 -3.17
C ILE A 219 47.68 5.52 -3.53
N TRP A 220 46.63 5.20 -4.29
CA TRP A 220 46.38 3.85 -4.78
C TRP A 220 46.96 3.65 -6.17
N TYR A 221 47.60 2.49 -6.38
CA TYR A 221 48.19 2.08 -7.67
C TYR A 221 47.67 0.71 -8.06
N ALA A 222 47.56 0.50 -9.38
CA ALA A 222 47.47 -0.81 -10.02
C ALA A 222 48.60 -0.90 -11.07
N PHE A 223 49.08 -2.12 -11.32
CA PHE A 223 50.07 -2.36 -12.39
C PHE A 223 49.34 -2.83 -13.65
N LEU A 224 49.36 -1.99 -14.68
CA LEU A 224 48.71 -2.23 -15.99
C LEU A 224 49.73 -2.91 -16.91
N ALA A 225 49.31 -3.98 -17.61
CA ALA A 225 50.09 -4.60 -18.65
C ALA A 225 50.24 -3.67 -19.88
N THR A 226 51.45 -3.49 -20.35
CA THR A 226 51.73 -2.73 -21.56
C THR A 226 51.53 -3.60 -22.82
N GLU A 227 51.75 -3.03 -24.01
CA GLU A 227 51.74 -3.78 -25.27
C GLU A 227 52.90 -4.78 -25.40
N PHE A 228 53.96 -4.60 -24.63
CA PHE A 228 55.11 -5.49 -24.62
C PHE A 228 54.95 -6.60 -23.57
N LYS A 229 55.15 -7.81 -24.00
CA LYS A 229 54.94 -8.98 -23.11
C LYS A 229 55.92 -8.97 -21.95
N GLY A 230 55.36 -8.93 -20.72
CA GLY A 230 56.11 -8.94 -19.45
C GLY A 230 56.46 -7.55 -18.92
N GLU A 231 56.02 -6.48 -19.58
CA GLU A 231 56.18 -5.12 -19.08
C GLU A 231 54.89 -4.61 -18.46
N TYR A 232 55.01 -3.94 -17.30
CA TYR A 232 53.91 -3.41 -16.52
C TYR A 232 54.25 -1.99 -16.07
N GLU A 233 53.25 -1.10 -16.11
CA GLU A 233 53.41 0.26 -15.62
C GLU A 233 52.49 0.54 -14.40
N PRO A 234 52.98 1.26 -13.38
CA PRO A 234 52.15 1.68 -12.27
C PRO A 234 51.20 2.81 -12.69
N VAL A 235 49.91 2.60 -12.54
CA VAL A 235 48.88 3.58 -12.83
C VAL A 235 48.21 4.02 -11.52
N VAL A 236 48.11 5.33 -11.31
CA VAL A 236 47.38 5.90 -10.17
C VAL A 236 45.89 5.69 -10.40
N ILE A 237 45.21 5.16 -9.40
CA ILE A 237 43.81 4.86 -9.43
C ILE A 237 43.06 5.52 -8.28
N GLU A 238 41.82 5.95 -8.53
CA GLU A 238 40.87 6.35 -7.51
C GLU A 238 39.86 5.22 -7.34
N ILE A 239 39.77 4.68 -6.12
CA ILE A 239 38.91 3.52 -5.81
C ILE A 239 38.06 3.78 -4.60
N LYS A 240 36.88 3.09 -4.54
CA LYS A 240 35.98 3.08 -3.40
C LYS A 240 35.71 1.64 -2.98
N PRO A 241 35.66 1.31 -1.67
CA PRO A 241 35.28 -0.01 -1.22
C PRO A 241 33.86 -0.39 -1.75
N LEU A 242 33.74 -1.52 -2.42
CA LEU A 242 32.48 -2.05 -2.92
C LEU A 242 31.99 -3.21 -2.02
N ASP A 243 32.83 -4.22 -1.86
CA ASP A 243 32.54 -5.37 -1.00
C ASP A 243 33.85 -5.91 -0.33
N LYS A 244 33.82 -7.16 0.17
CA LYS A 244 34.96 -7.79 0.83
C LYS A 244 36.09 -8.25 -0.13
N GLN A 245 35.83 -8.26 -1.43
CA GLN A 245 36.75 -8.82 -2.43
C GLN A 245 37.15 -7.79 -3.48
N TYR A 246 36.32 -6.76 -3.73
CA TYR A 246 36.49 -5.82 -4.82
C TYR A 246 36.38 -4.36 -4.38
N TYR A 247 37.15 -3.52 -5.04
CA TYR A 247 37.00 -2.07 -5.07
C TYR A 247 36.31 -1.65 -6.36
N GLU A 248 35.42 -0.64 -6.29
CA GLU A 248 34.92 0.10 -7.43
C GLU A 248 36.03 1.06 -7.92
N VAL A 249 36.31 1.04 -9.22
CA VAL A 249 37.28 1.97 -9.84
C VAL A 249 36.53 3.21 -10.33
N ILE A 250 36.87 4.35 -9.77
CA ILE A 250 36.29 5.65 -10.12
C ILE A 250 37.09 6.29 -11.27
N LYS A 251 38.46 6.18 -11.23
CA LYS A 251 39.34 6.70 -12.26
C LYS A 251 40.61 5.90 -12.33
N GLY A 252 41.30 5.96 -13.47
CA GLY A 252 42.65 5.43 -13.69
C GLY A 252 42.69 4.16 -14.54
N LEU A 253 41.60 3.40 -14.64
CA LEU A 253 41.51 2.19 -15.46
C LEU A 253 40.25 2.23 -16.35
N LYS A 254 40.26 1.40 -17.38
CA LYS A 254 39.14 1.20 -18.34
C LYS A 254 38.71 -0.26 -18.35
N GLU A 255 37.51 -0.51 -18.80
CA GLU A 255 37.04 -1.87 -19.05
C GLU A 255 37.91 -2.56 -20.11
N GLY A 256 38.38 -3.77 -19.78
CA GLY A 256 39.29 -4.55 -20.64
C GLY A 256 40.76 -4.39 -20.29
N ASP A 257 41.15 -3.46 -19.43
CA ASP A 257 42.55 -3.33 -18.98
C ASP A 257 43.00 -4.60 -18.23
N SER A 258 44.19 -5.08 -18.57
CA SER A 258 44.82 -6.23 -17.91
C SER A 258 45.73 -5.76 -16.77
N VAL A 259 45.40 -6.15 -15.54
CA VAL A 259 46.14 -5.74 -14.35
C VAL A 259 46.81 -6.92 -13.65
N VAL A 260 47.91 -6.66 -12.99
CA VAL A 260 48.64 -7.68 -12.20
C VAL A 260 47.83 -8.00 -10.93
N ASN A 261 47.57 -9.28 -10.70
CA ASN A 261 46.91 -9.77 -9.50
C ASN A 261 47.81 -10.70 -8.71
N ASN A 262 47.82 -10.60 -7.36
CA ASN A 262 48.57 -11.43 -6.42
C ASN A 262 50.13 -11.30 -6.44
N ALA A 263 50.71 -10.45 -7.27
CA ALA A 263 52.16 -10.28 -7.40
C ALA A 263 52.63 -8.85 -7.10
N LEU A 264 51.79 -8.02 -6.52
CA LEU A 264 52.00 -6.58 -6.35
C LEU A 264 53.29 -6.22 -5.57
N PHE A 265 53.64 -6.99 -4.53
CA PHE A 265 54.84 -6.72 -3.74
C PHE A 265 56.11 -6.85 -4.58
N MET A 266 56.19 -7.85 -5.47
CA MET A 266 57.34 -8.03 -6.36
C MET A 266 57.42 -6.90 -7.39
N MET A 267 56.28 -6.50 -7.94
CA MET A 267 56.19 -5.42 -8.91
C MET A 267 56.52 -4.05 -8.30
N ASP A 268 56.08 -3.78 -7.06
CA ASP A 268 56.42 -2.54 -6.35
C ASP A 268 57.92 -2.46 -6.07
N SER A 269 58.56 -3.57 -5.69
CA SER A 269 60.02 -3.63 -5.46
C SER A 269 60.80 -3.38 -6.75
N ASP A 270 60.39 -3.94 -7.87
CA ASP A 270 61.03 -3.74 -9.16
C ASP A 270 60.86 -2.29 -9.67
N ALA A 271 59.65 -1.72 -9.56
CA ALA A 271 59.34 -0.33 -9.92
C ALA A 271 60.14 0.69 -9.08
N GLN A 272 60.44 0.38 -7.79
CA GLN A 272 61.28 1.21 -6.94
C GLN A 272 62.75 1.17 -7.37
N ILE A 273 63.28 -0.02 -7.68
CA ILE A 273 64.66 -0.20 -8.12
C ILE A 273 64.87 0.55 -9.46
N ASN A 274 63.92 0.54 -10.33
CA ASN A 274 63.98 1.17 -11.67
C ASN A 274 63.57 2.65 -11.67
N GLY A 275 63.19 3.23 -10.52
CA GLY A 275 62.87 4.66 -10.39
C GLY A 275 61.63 5.10 -11.16
N VAL A 276 60.64 4.25 -11.32
CA VAL A 276 59.45 4.49 -12.12
C VAL A 276 58.45 5.42 -11.39
N TYR A 277 58.56 5.59 -10.05
CA TYR A 277 57.80 6.57 -9.23
C TYR A 277 58.46 6.89 -7.88
#